data_6aed2bb6d0e966d8d6d99c08a90a0021
#
_entry.id   6aed2bb6d0e966d8d6d99c08a90a0021
#
_cell.length_a   1.000
_cell.length_b   1.000
_cell.length_c   1.000
_cell.angle_alpha   90.00
_cell.angle_beta   90.00
_cell.angle_gamma   90.00
#
_symmetry.space_group_name_H-M   'P 1'
#
loop_
_entity.id
_entity.type
_entity.pdbx_description
1 polymer ?
#
loop_
_entity_poly.entity_id
_entity_poly.type
_entity_poly.pdbx_seq_one_letter_code
_entity_poly.pdbx_strand_id
1 'polypeptide(L)'
;MTVRIPPRSGKGFTLKKGEILKVTDPQGEQVSDMVAFSAADTKEYLSSGRSIDYASRMFLTTGDILYSNRSNPMFEIIADDVKRHDFTLTPCSREMFRKLYDETDPPPGCQGNLEMALEPYGIEPDRVPIAFNIFMRVAVDSDTGEIEVRPPLSKAGDSIQLRAEMDMIVALTACSAGQSNNHTYKPIDFELLPEEQDHG
;
A
#
# COMPACT_ATOMS: atom_id res chain seq x y z
N MET A 1 18.98 -4.79 3.16
CA MET A 1 19.36 -4.19 1.84
C MET A 1 18.17 -3.41 1.30
N THR A 2 18.37 -2.14 0.95
CA THR A 2 17.31 -1.27 0.40
C THR A 2 17.05 -1.62 -1.06
N VAL A 3 15.79 -1.80 -1.41
CA VAL A 3 15.31 -2.01 -2.78
C VAL A 3 14.56 -0.76 -3.21
N ARG A 4 14.94 -0.18 -4.34
CA ARG A 4 14.26 0.98 -4.92
C ARG A 4 13.25 0.56 -5.98
N ILE A 5 12.02 1.03 -5.83
CA ILE A 5 10.95 0.95 -6.83
C ILE A 5 11.00 2.26 -7.62
N PRO A 6 11.33 2.22 -8.92
CA PRO A 6 11.32 3.42 -9.76
C PRO A 6 9.94 4.10 -9.81
N PRO A 7 9.87 5.40 -10.10
CA PRO A 7 8.59 6.08 -10.29
C PRO A 7 7.66 5.33 -11.26
N ARG A 8 6.38 5.26 -10.94
CA ARG A 8 5.33 4.68 -11.79
C ARG A 8 5.57 3.20 -12.13
N SER A 9 6.16 2.45 -11.21
CA SER A 9 6.41 1.01 -11.34
C SER A 9 5.98 0.24 -10.09
N GLY A 10 6.09 -1.09 -10.12
CA GLY A 10 5.77 -1.97 -9.01
C GLY A 10 6.80 -3.08 -8.83
N LYS A 11 6.80 -3.69 -7.64
CA LYS A 11 7.66 -4.82 -7.28
C LYS A 11 6.93 -5.80 -6.39
N GLY A 12 6.93 -7.08 -6.78
CA GLY A 12 6.47 -8.21 -5.97
C GLY A 12 7.64 -8.89 -5.25
N PHE A 13 7.38 -9.40 -4.06
CA PHE A 13 8.33 -10.16 -3.24
C PHE A 13 7.60 -11.04 -2.23
N THR A 14 8.33 -11.96 -1.61
CA THR A 14 7.83 -12.77 -0.48
C THR A 14 8.31 -12.17 0.83
N LEU A 15 7.48 -12.30 1.86
CA LEU A 15 7.74 -11.84 3.23
C LEU A 15 7.40 -12.97 4.18
N LYS A 16 8.31 -13.32 5.08
CA LYS A 16 8.10 -14.37 6.06
C LYS A 16 7.47 -13.82 7.34
N LYS A 17 6.70 -14.66 8.03
CA LYS A 17 6.20 -14.32 9.36
C LYS A 17 7.35 -13.88 10.27
N GLY A 18 7.14 -12.78 11.00
CA GLY A 18 8.10 -12.14 11.88
C GLY A 18 9.00 -11.11 11.18
N GLU A 19 9.22 -11.20 9.87
CA GLU A 19 9.98 -10.18 9.15
C GLU A 19 9.24 -8.84 9.14
N ILE A 20 10.02 -7.76 9.09
CA ILE A 20 9.50 -6.40 9.06
C ILE A 20 9.70 -5.82 7.66
N LEU A 21 8.61 -5.41 7.04
CA LEU A 21 8.61 -4.59 5.82
C LEU A 21 8.70 -3.11 6.23
N LYS A 22 9.81 -2.47 5.93
CA LYS A 22 9.96 -1.01 6.04
C LYS A 22 9.77 -0.39 4.67
N VAL A 23 8.78 0.50 4.52
CA VAL A 23 8.53 1.28 3.31
C VAL A 23 8.90 2.73 3.60
N THR A 24 9.75 3.31 2.76
CA THR A 24 10.28 4.66 2.93
C THR A 24 9.93 5.52 1.71
N ASP A 25 9.48 6.75 1.95
CA ASP A 25 9.39 7.80 0.95
C ASP A 25 10.71 8.59 0.92
N PRO A 26 11.64 8.30 -0.01
CA PRO A 26 12.98 8.89 0.04
C PRO A 26 13.01 10.37 -0.33
N GLN A 27 11.95 10.91 -0.95
CA GLN A 27 11.92 12.28 -1.46
C GLN A 27 10.75 13.13 -0.92
N GLY A 28 9.81 12.50 -0.22
CA GLY A 28 8.60 13.13 0.30
C GLY A 28 7.47 13.25 -0.73
N GLU A 29 6.24 13.28 -0.26
CA GLU A 29 5.01 13.44 -1.04
C GLU A 29 4.84 12.38 -2.14
N GLN A 30 5.19 11.11 -1.84
CA GLN A 30 5.02 9.98 -2.75
C GLN A 30 4.19 8.87 -2.09
N VAL A 31 3.16 8.40 -2.78
CA VAL A 31 2.29 7.30 -2.36
C VAL A 31 2.84 5.97 -2.83
N SER A 32 2.63 4.92 -2.02
CA SER A 32 2.90 3.52 -2.37
C SER A 32 1.64 2.69 -2.14
N ASP A 33 1.12 2.05 -3.18
CA ASP A 33 0.00 1.12 -3.01
C ASP A 33 0.55 -0.27 -2.66
N MET A 34 0.05 -0.85 -1.57
CA MET A 34 0.44 -2.17 -1.09
C MET A 34 -0.73 -3.14 -1.12
N VAL A 35 -0.49 -4.32 -1.69
CA VAL A 35 -1.39 -5.48 -1.57
C VAL A 35 -0.61 -6.69 -1.05
N ALA A 36 -1.30 -7.59 -0.36
CA ALA A 36 -0.70 -8.79 0.20
C ALA A 36 -1.64 -9.99 0.11
N PHE A 37 -1.07 -11.16 -0.09
CA PHE A 37 -1.74 -12.45 -0.16
C PHE A 37 -1.03 -13.45 0.74
N SER A 38 -1.78 -14.35 1.37
CA SER A 38 -1.18 -15.48 2.08
C SER A 38 -0.38 -16.36 1.11
N ALA A 39 0.86 -16.68 1.46
CA ALA A 39 1.68 -17.59 0.65
C ALA A 39 1.16 -19.03 0.66
N ALA A 40 0.38 -19.41 1.69
CA ALA A 40 -0.21 -20.74 1.79
C ALA A 40 -1.47 -20.91 0.93
N ASP A 41 -2.27 -19.85 0.79
CA ASP A 41 -3.50 -19.84 -0.02
C ASP A 41 -3.81 -18.41 -0.46
N THR A 42 -3.54 -18.09 -1.71
CA THR A 42 -3.74 -16.74 -2.29
C THR A 42 -5.21 -16.31 -2.37
N LYS A 43 -6.19 -17.17 -2.01
CA LYS A 43 -7.58 -16.75 -1.78
C LYS A 43 -7.74 -15.93 -0.49
N GLU A 44 -6.74 -15.99 0.39
CA GLU A 44 -6.63 -15.14 1.55
C GLU A 44 -5.74 -13.94 1.21
N TYR A 45 -6.30 -12.74 1.34
CA TYR A 45 -5.67 -11.50 0.95
C TYR A 45 -5.99 -10.36 1.93
N LEU A 46 -5.21 -9.32 1.91
CA LEU A 46 -5.34 -8.14 2.75
C LEU A 46 -6.67 -7.44 2.50
N SER A 47 -7.44 -7.19 3.57
CA SER A 47 -8.81 -6.68 3.51
C SER A 47 -8.94 -5.29 4.13
N SER A 48 -9.27 -4.31 3.31
CA SER A 48 -9.61 -2.95 3.72
C SER A 48 -10.75 -2.95 4.75
N GLY A 49 -11.91 -3.51 4.37
CA GLY A 49 -13.11 -3.47 5.20
C GLY A 49 -12.90 -4.06 6.59
N ARG A 50 -12.22 -5.22 6.71
CA ARG A 50 -11.97 -5.84 8.02
C ARG A 50 -10.99 -5.05 8.87
N SER A 51 -9.95 -4.51 8.26
CA SER A 51 -8.94 -3.72 8.97
C SER A 51 -9.55 -2.44 9.54
N ILE A 52 -10.34 -1.72 8.75
CA ILE A 52 -11.02 -0.49 9.16
C ILE A 52 -12.09 -0.77 10.22
N ASP A 53 -12.93 -1.81 10.00
CA ASP A 53 -14.01 -2.17 10.91
C ASP A 53 -13.48 -2.56 12.29
N TYR A 54 -12.47 -3.42 12.35
CA TYR A 54 -11.93 -3.92 13.62
C TYR A 54 -11.13 -2.85 14.38
N ALA A 55 -10.48 -1.93 13.67
CA ALA A 55 -9.85 -0.76 14.29
C ALA A 55 -10.84 0.33 14.68
N SER A 56 -12.08 0.30 14.15
CA SER A 56 -13.11 1.36 14.32
C SER A 56 -12.58 2.74 13.95
N ARG A 57 -11.70 2.82 12.95
CA ARG A 57 -11.12 4.07 12.43
C ARG A 57 -10.63 3.91 10.99
N MET A 58 -10.66 5.00 10.23
CA MET A 58 -10.23 4.99 8.81
C MET A 58 -8.73 5.14 8.64
N PHE A 59 -8.06 5.87 9.53
CA PHE A 59 -6.62 6.14 9.43
C PHE A 59 -5.86 5.22 10.39
N LEU A 60 -5.34 4.13 9.82
CA LEU A 60 -4.60 3.11 10.55
C LEU A 60 -3.14 3.55 10.70
N THR A 61 -2.57 3.34 11.88
CA THR A 61 -1.22 3.75 12.26
C THR A 61 -0.61 2.80 13.30
N THR A 62 0.48 3.16 13.92
CA THR A 62 1.20 2.34 14.91
C THR A 62 0.26 1.71 15.95
N GLY A 63 0.38 0.39 16.11
CA GLY A 63 -0.44 -0.44 16.99
C GLY A 63 -1.69 -1.03 16.32
N ASP A 64 -2.04 -0.59 15.11
CA ASP A 64 -3.15 -1.19 14.37
C ASP A 64 -2.72 -2.46 13.62
N ILE A 65 -3.66 -3.40 13.52
CA ILE A 65 -3.48 -4.65 12.80
C ILE A 65 -4.24 -4.57 11.46
N LEU A 66 -3.57 -4.96 10.39
CA LEU A 66 -4.17 -5.14 9.08
C LEU A 66 -4.59 -6.60 8.93
N TYR A 67 -5.88 -6.82 8.65
CA TYR A 67 -6.49 -8.15 8.62
C TYR A 67 -6.73 -8.66 7.21
N SER A 68 -6.73 -10.00 7.07
CA SER A 68 -7.14 -10.66 5.84
C SER A 68 -8.68 -10.67 5.68
N ASN A 69 -9.14 -11.02 4.47
CA ASN A 69 -10.54 -11.31 4.17
C ASN A 69 -11.11 -12.50 4.99
N ARG A 70 -10.25 -13.25 5.70
CA ARG A 70 -10.62 -14.33 6.63
C ARG A 70 -10.46 -13.95 8.10
N SER A 71 -10.21 -12.67 8.39
CA SER A 71 -10.00 -12.12 9.74
C SER A 71 -8.73 -12.59 10.45
N ASN A 72 -7.77 -13.14 9.72
CA ASN A 72 -6.47 -13.44 10.28
C ASN A 72 -5.58 -12.18 10.24
N PRO A 73 -4.76 -11.90 11.29
CA PRO A 73 -3.75 -10.84 11.22
C PRO A 73 -2.77 -11.11 10.08
N MET A 74 -2.54 -10.11 9.25
CA MET A 74 -1.53 -10.15 8.19
C MET A 74 -0.33 -9.26 8.54
N PHE A 75 -0.58 -8.04 9.00
CA PHE A 75 0.46 -7.13 9.46
C PHE A 75 0.07 -6.45 10.78
N GLU A 76 1.07 -6.13 11.59
CA GLU A 76 0.98 -5.10 12.62
C GLU A 76 1.81 -3.88 12.20
N ILE A 77 1.25 -2.69 12.29
CA ILE A 77 1.98 -1.44 12.07
C ILE A 77 2.78 -1.15 13.35
N ILE A 78 4.09 -1.37 13.33
CA ILE A 78 4.95 -1.23 14.52
C ILE A 78 5.60 0.15 14.64
N ALA A 79 5.78 0.87 13.51
CA ALA A 79 6.26 2.25 13.48
C ALA A 79 5.67 2.99 12.28
N ASP A 80 5.41 4.29 12.43
CA ASP A 80 4.80 5.12 11.39
C ASP A 80 5.10 6.60 11.64
N ASP A 81 5.88 7.23 10.77
CA ASP A 81 6.27 8.63 10.88
C ASP A 81 5.13 9.57 10.43
N VAL A 82 4.29 9.15 9.48
CA VAL A 82 3.30 10.01 8.79
C VAL A 82 1.92 9.96 9.43
N LYS A 83 1.51 8.79 9.94
CA LYS A 83 0.21 8.54 10.60
C LYS A 83 -1.00 8.89 9.72
N ARG A 84 -0.82 8.83 8.41
CA ARG A 84 -1.87 9.14 7.44
C ARG A 84 -1.69 8.30 6.20
N HIS A 85 -2.58 7.32 6.05
CA HIS A 85 -2.68 6.39 4.95
C HIS A 85 -4.14 6.26 4.55
N ASP A 86 -4.39 5.84 3.32
CA ASP A 86 -5.73 5.51 2.87
C ASP A 86 -5.87 3.99 2.67
N PHE A 87 -7.01 3.45 3.06
CA PHE A 87 -7.36 2.06 2.80
C PHE A 87 -8.78 1.92 2.24
N THR A 88 -9.25 2.96 1.55
CA THR A 88 -10.62 3.01 1.02
C THR A 88 -10.67 3.06 -0.49
N LEU A 89 -9.66 3.64 -1.13
CA LEU A 89 -9.63 3.79 -2.58
C LEU A 89 -8.84 2.66 -3.25
N THR A 90 -9.31 2.27 -4.43
CA THR A 90 -8.64 1.27 -5.26
C THR A 90 -7.34 1.82 -5.85
N PRO A 91 -6.37 0.95 -6.22
CA PRO A 91 -5.22 1.38 -7.00
C PRO A 91 -5.65 2.14 -8.25
N CYS A 92 -4.93 3.21 -8.59
CA CYS A 92 -5.22 3.96 -9.82
C CYS A 92 -5.09 3.06 -11.06
N SER A 93 -6.03 3.17 -12.01
CA SER A 93 -6.09 2.32 -13.20
C SER A 93 -6.21 3.14 -14.48
N ARG A 94 -5.98 2.49 -15.64
CA ARG A 94 -6.22 3.10 -16.96
C ARG A 94 -7.64 3.65 -17.09
N GLU A 95 -8.62 2.90 -16.58
CA GLU A 95 -10.04 3.28 -16.63
C GLU A 95 -10.32 4.49 -15.75
N MET A 96 -9.67 4.58 -14.59
CA MET A 96 -9.76 5.75 -13.71
C MET A 96 -9.21 7.00 -14.42
N PHE A 97 -8.02 6.91 -15.03
CA PHE A 97 -7.44 8.04 -15.75
C PHE A 97 -8.32 8.51 -16.91
N ARG A 98 -8.94 7.58 -17.67
CA ARG A 98 -9.89 7.91 -18.72
C ARG A 98 -11.15 8.58 -18.20
N LYS A 99 -11.71 8.05 -17.09
CA LYS A 99 -13.00 8.53 -16.56
C LYS A 99 -12.90 9.83 -15.77
N LEU A 100 -11.81 10.02 -15.01
CA LEU A 100 -11.68 11.16 -14.10
C LEU A 100 -10.79 12.28 -14.67
N TYR A 101 -9.85 11.95 -15.58
CA TYR A 101 -8.87 12.92 -16.08
C TYR A 101 -8.89 13.08 -17.61
N ASP A 102 -9.84 12.41 -18.27
CA ASP A 102 -10.02 12.48 -19.74
C ASP A 102 -8.75 12.14 -20.55
N GLU A 103 -7.90 11.25 -20.01
CA GLU A 103 -6.69 10.80 -20.68
C GLU A 103 -7.01 9.80 -21.79
N THR A 104 -6.51 10.04 -23.00
CA THR A 104 -6.78 9.19 -24.18
C THR A 104 -5.90 7.93 -24.21
N ASP A 105 -4.65 8.01 -23.77
CA ASP A 105 -3.69 6.89 -23.70
C ASP A 105 -3.00 6.86 -22.34
N PRO A 106 -3.72 6.52 -21.27
CA PRO A 106 -3.17 6.55 -19.92
C PRO A 106 -2.18 5.40 -19.65
N PRO A 107 -1.26 5.59 -18.71
CA PRO A 107 -0.36 4.54 -18.24
C PRO A 107 -1.14 3.40 -17.57
N PRO A 108 -0.49 2.24 -17.29
CA PRO A 108 -1.10 1.13 -16.58
C PRO A 108 -1.71 1.50 -15.21
N GLY A 109 -1.17 2.55 -14.57
CA GLY A 109 -1.51 2.91 -13.21
C GLY A 109 -0.92 1.95 -12.18
N CYS A 110 -1.24 2.14 -10.92
CA CYS A 110 -0.84 1.22 -9.85
C CYS A 110 -1.49 -0.15 -10.02
N GLN A 111 -2.74 -0.19 -10.50
CA GLN A 111 -3.43 -1.45 -10.80
C GLN A 111 -2.59 -2.32 -11.74
N GLY A 112 -2.23 -1.83 -12.92
CA GLY A 112 -1.42 -2.59 -13.87
C GLY A 112 0.01 -2.88 -13.38
N ASN A 113 0.60 -1.99 -12.57
CA ASN A 113 1.90 -2.22 -11.96
C ASN A 113 1.85 -3.36 -10.91
N LEU A 114 0.76 -3.44 -10.12
CA LEU A 114 0.53 -4.53 -9.18
C LEU A 114 0.27 -5.85 -9.91
N GLU A 115 -0.54 -5.84 -10.97
CA GLU A 115 -0.80 -7.02 -11.81
C GLU A 115 0.51 -7.61 -12.35
N MET A 116 1.36 -6.78 -12.96
CA MET A 116 2.69 -7.21 -13.46
C MET A 116 3.61 -7.70 -12.35
N ALA A 117 3.57 -7.07 -11.17
CA ALA A 117 4.40 -7.46 -10.03
C ALA A 117 3.97 -8.80 -9.40
N LEU A 118 2.70 -9.17 -9.54
CA LEU A 118 2.09 -10.38 -8.99
C LEU A 118 2.06 -11.55 -9.98
N GLU A 119 2.22 -11.30 -11.28
CA GLU A 119 2.24 -12.33 -12.33
C GLU A 119 3.21 -13.49 -12.03
N PRO A 120 4.47 -13.25 -11.57
CA PRO A 120 5.42 -14.32 -11.25
C PRO A 120 4.96 -15.26 -10.12
N TYR A 121 3.97 -14.84 -9.34
CA TYR A 121 3.38 -15.58 -8.23
C TYR A 121 2.06 -16.28 -8.59
N GLY A 122 1.65 -16.21 -9.86
CA GLY A 122 0.43 -16.86 -10.35
C GLY A 122 -0.86 -16.22 -9.81
N ILE A 123 -0.82 -14.93 -9.47
CA ILE A 123 -2.00 -14.18 -9.04
C ILE A 123 -2.59 -13.46 -10.25
N GLU A 124 -3.83 -13.82 -10.58
CA GLU A 124 -4.56 -13.27 -11.73
C GLU A 124 -4.86 -11.77 -11.57
N PRO A 125 -4.88 -10.98 -12.67
CA PRO A 125 -5.06 -9.52 -12.63
C PRO A 125 -6.31 -9.05 -11.89
N ASP A 126 -7.45 -9.70 -12.09
CA ASP A 126 -8.73 -9.35 -11.46
C ASP A 126 -8.81 -9.71 -9.96
N ARG A 127 -7.72 -10.28 -9.42
CA ARG A 127 -7.58 -10.62 -8.01
C ARG A 127 -6.96 -9.51 -7.16
N VAL A 128 -6.46 -8.42 -7.77
CA VAL A 128 -5.87 -7.29 -7.03
C VAL A 128 -6.96 -6.60 -6.18
N PRO A 129 -6.86 -6.63 -4.84
CA PRO A 129 -7.86 -6.04 -3.96
C PRO A 129 -7.66 -4.53 -3.82
N ILE A 130 -8.50 -3.88 -2.99
CA ILE A 130 -8.24 -2.53 -2.50
C ILE A 130 -6.88 -2.52 -1.82
N ALA A 131 -5.99 -1.62 -2.24
CA ALA A 131 -4.65 -1.51 -1.68
C ALA A 131 -4.63 -0.72 -0.37
N PHE A 132 -3.70 -1.06 0.52
CA PHE A 132 -3.30 -0.15 1.58
C PHE A 132 -2.40 0.92 0.96
N ASN A 133 -2.96 2.11 0.74
CA ASN A 133 -2.33 3.24 0.06
C ASN A 133 -1.45 4.00 1.05
N ILE A 134 -0.22 3.54 1.21
CA ILE A 134 0.77 4.08 2.15
C ILE A 134 1.09 5.53 1.79
N PHE A 135 1.06 6.42 2.79
CA PHE A 135 1.27 7.88 2.70
C PHE A 135 0.17 8.64 1.95
N MET A 136 -0.85 7.97 1.41
CA MET A 136 -1.95 8.64 0.71
C MET A 136 -2.81 9.45 1.67
N ARG A 137 -3.09 10.70 1.29
CA ARG A 137 -3.94 11.61 2.06
C ARG A 137 -5.28 11.79 1.37
N VAL A 138 -6.31 11.23 1.97
CA VAL A 138 -7.71 11.45 1.59
C VAL A 138 -8.39 12.26 2.68
N ALA A 139 -9.08 13.34 2.29
CA ALA A 139 -10.00 14.07 3.13
C ALA A 139 -11.42 13.62 2.81
N VAL A 140 -12.25 13.46 3.84
CA VAL A 140 -13.66 13.08 3.71
C VAL A 140 -14.48 14.16 4.40
N ASP A 141 -15.43 14.73 3.69
CA ASP A 141 -16.43 15.62 4.28
C ASP A 141 -17.45 14.78 5.05
N SER A 142 -17.64 15.07 6.33
CA SER A 142 -18.50 14.29 7.22
C SER A 142 -19.99 14.41 6.90
N ASP A 143 -20.40 15.50 6.27
CA ASP A 143 -21.82 15.81 6.05
C ASP A 143 -22.28 15.35 4.67
N THR A 144 -21.44 15.52 3.65
CA THR A 144 -21.76 15.17 2.26
C THR A 144 -21.21 13.80 1.85
N GLY A 145 -20.16 13.29 2.51
CA GLY A 145 -19.41 12.10 2.12
C GLY A 145 -18.47 12.35 0.93
N GLU A 146 -18.32 13.59 0.49
CA GLU A 146 -17.37 13.92 -0.59
C GLU A 146 -15.94 13.62 -0.17
N ILE A 147 -15.16 13.09 -1.11
CA ILE A 147 -13.75 12.76 -0.89
C ILE A 147 -12.84 13.63 -1.76
N GLU A 148 -11.73 14.05 -1.18
CA GLU A 148 -10.69 14.82 -1.86
C GLU A 148 -9.32 14.18 -1.62
N VAL A 149 -8.62 13.85 -2.70
CA VAL A 149 -7.23 13.41 -2.63
C VAL A 149 -6.34 14.65 -2.54
N ARG A 150 -5.53 14.72 -1.49
CA ARG A 150 -4.62 15.84 -1.20
C ARG A 150 -3.17 15.37 -1.28
N PRO A 151 -2.20 16.29 -1.47
CA PRO A 151 -0.78 15.95 -1.39
C PRO A 151 -0.46 15.20 -0.09
N PRO A 152 0.40 14.16 -0.15
CA PRO A 152 0.86 13.43 1.03
C PRO A 152 1.49 14.35 2.08
N LEU A 153 1.47 13.90 3.33
CA LEU A 153 2.16 14.61 4.42
C LEU A 153 3.59 14.13 4.63
N SER A 154 3.99 13.07 3.92
CA SER A 154 5.32 12.49 4.03
C SER A 154 6.40 13.47 3.59
N LYS A 155 7.50 13.46 4.33
CA LYS A 155 8.74 14.19 4.04
C LYS A 155 9.80 13.20 3.58
N ALA A 156 10.87 13.72 3.00
CA ALA A 156 11.99 12.88 2.58
C ALA A 156 12.57 12.09 3.77
N GLY A 157 12.54 10.76 3.64
CA GLY A 157 13.01 9.82 4.65
C GLY A 157 11.95 9.28 5.60
N ASP A 158 10.72 9.81 5.58
CA ASP A 158 9.62 9.27 6.38
C ASP A 158 9.30 7.82 5.95
N SER A 159 8.96 6.99 6.93
CA SER A 159 8.74 5.57 6.73
C SER A 159 7.58 5.02 7.56
N ILE A 160 7.10 3.84 7.13
CA ILE A 160 6.22 2.97 7.90
C ILE A 160 6.88 1.60 8.03
N GLN A 161 6.73 0.94 9.18
CA GLN A 161 7.21 -0.41 9.42
C GLN A 161 6.04 -1.33 9.76
N LEU A 162 5.99 -2.45 9.06
CA LEU A 162 4.91 -3.44 9.11
C LEU A 162 5.52 -4.80 9.43
N ARG A 163 5.21 -5.36 10.62
CA ARG A 163 5.62 -6.72 10.97
C ARG A 163 4.65 -7.71 10.35
N ALA A 164 5.16 -8.73 9.68
CA ALA A 164 4.39 -9.79 9.09
C ALA A 164 3.88 -10.80 10.13
N GLU A 165 2.58 -11.07 10.15
CA GLU A 165 1.96 -12.05 11.07
C GLU A 165 1.75 -13.42 10.43
N MET A 166 2.03 -13.55 9.12
CA MET A 166 2.05 -14.81 8.36
C MET A 166 3.03 -14.72 7.20
N ASP A 167 3.34 -15.86 6.56
CA ASP A 167 4.08 -15.88 5.30
C ASP A 167 3.22 -15.30 4.18
N MET A 168 3.74 -14.34 3.41
CA MET A 168 2.98 -13.59 2.42
C MET A 168 3.71 -13.40 1.10
N ILE A 169 2.91 -13.19 0.05
CA ILE A 169 3.31 -12.57 -1.22
C ILE A 169 2.83 -11.13 -1.14
N VAL A 170 3.74 -10.17 -1.29
CA VAL A 170 3.47 -8.74 -1.18
C VAL A 170 3.84 -8.04 -2.48
N ALA A 171 3.07 -7.08 -2.91
CA ALA A 171 3.44 -6.16 -3.98
C ALA A 171 3.27 -4.71 -3.55
N LEU A 172 4.26 -3.90 -3.92
CA LEU A 172 4.31 -2.45 -3.70
C LEU A 172 4.44 -1.71 -5.03
N THR A 173 3.93 -0.47 -5.07
CA THR A 173 4.15 0.45 -6.20
C THR A 173 4.81 1.75 -5.73
N ALA A 174 5.41 2.49 -6.67
CA ALA A 174 5.57 3.94 -6.58
C ALA A 174 4.45 4.56 -7.42
N CYS A 175 3.45 5.15 -6.76
CA CYS A 175 2.16 5.50 -7.35
C CYS A 175 2.28 6.36 -8.61
N SER A 176 1.39 6.07 -9.58
CA SER A 176 1.37 6.68 -10.92
C SER A 176 0.39 7.83 -11.07
N ALA A 177 -0.45 8.12 -10.06
CA ALA A 177 -1.43 9.20 -10.12
C ALA A 177 -0.82 10.53 -9.68
N GLY A 178 -0.73 11.50 -10.59
CA GLY A 178 -0.13 12.81 -10.31
C GLY A 178 -0.79 13.54 -9.14
N GLN A 179 -2.12 13.53 -9.06
CA GLN A 179 -2.85 14.19 -7.98
C GLN A 179 -2.50 13.65 -6.60
N SER A 180 -2.29 12.33 -6.48
CA SER A 180 -1.92 11.70 -5.22
C SER A 180 -0.49 12.00 -4.76
N ASN A 181 0.37 12.54 -5.65
CA ASN A 181 1.81 12.71 -5.45
C ASN A 181 2.26 14.17 -5.64
N ASN A 182 1.36 15.14 -5.39
CA ASN A 182 1.63 16.56 -5.60
C ASN A 182 2.15 16.86 -7.02
N HIS A 183 1.55 16.23 -8.04
CA HIS A 183 1.86 16.37 -9.47
C HIS A 183 3.31 16.04 -9.87
N THR A 184 3.97 15.21 -9.04
CA THR A 184 5.33 14.70 -9.31
C THR A 184 5.36 13.17 -9.20
N TYR A 185 6.39 12.54 -9.77
CA TYR A 185 6.58 11.09 -9.70
C TYR A 185 7.95 10.79 -9.14
N LYS A 186 7.97 10.14 -7.98
CA LYS A 186 9.19 9.87 -7.21
C LYS A 186 9.29 8.36 -6.94
N PRO A 187 10.49 7.84 -6.61
CA PRO A 187 10.65 6.45 -6.21
C PRO A 187 10.08 6.20 -4.81
N ILE A 188 9.86 4.93 -4.51
CA ILE A 188 9.67 4.40 -3.16
C ILE A 188 10.81 3.44 -2.87
N ASP A 189 11.33 3.45 -1.66
CA ASP A 189 12.31 2.48 -1.18
C ASP A 189 11.65 1.51 -0.20
N PHE A 190 12.08 0.24 -0.20
CA PHE A 190 11.70 -0.69 0.86
C PHE A 190 12.85 -1.57 1.29
N GLU A 191 12.74 -2.09 2.51
CA GLU A 191 13.69 -3.04 3.11
C GLU A 191 12.92 -4.16 3.80
N LEU A 192 13.45 -5.38 3.70
CA LEU A 192 13.03 -6.51 4.52
C LEU A 192 14.04 -6.64 5.66
N LEU A 193 13.57 -6.44 6.88
CA LEU A 193 14.38 -6.52 8.08
C LEU A 193 14.04 -7.81 8.83
N PRO A 194 15.01 -8.44 9.50
CA PRO A 194 14.74 -9.61 10.33
C PRO A 194 13.80 -9.23 11.49
N GLU A 195 13.13 -10.22 12.04
CA GLU A 195 12.39 -10.08 13.30
C GLU A 195 13.28 -9.44 14.37
N GLU A 196 12.76 -8.42 15.07
CA GLU A 196 13.47 -7.89 16.22
C GLU A 196 13.58 -8.98 17.27
N GLN A 197 14.80 -9.43 17.56
CA GLN A 197 15.05 -10.34 18.69
C GLN A 197 14.78 -9.55 19.96
N ASP A 198 13.72 -9.93 20.66
CA ASP A 198 13.43 -9.42 22.00
C ASP A 198 14.65 -9.77 22.90
N HIS A 199 15.52 -8.81 23.10
CA HIS A 199 16.57 -8.92 24.11
C HIS A 199 15.92 -8.65 25.47
N GLY A 200 15.22 -9.70 26.00
CA GLY A 200 14.68 -9.73 27.34
C GLY A 200 15.73 -9.55 28.45
#